data_83b050e79f7fd4c60c7a2bab7f03ca78
#
_entry.id   83b050e79f7fd4c60c7a2bab7f03ca78
#
_cell.length_a   1.000
_cell.length_b   1.000
_cell.length_c   1.000
_cell.angle_alpha   90.00
_cell.angle_beta   90.00
_cell.angle_gamma   90.00
#
_symmetry.space_group_name_H-M   'P 1'
#
loop_
_entity.id
_entity.type
_entity.pdbx_description
1 polymer ?
#
loop_
_entity_poly.entity_id
_entity_poly.type
_entity_poly.pdbx_seq_one_letter_code
_entity_poly.pdbx_strand_id
1 'polypeptide(L)'
;MPLTRRSFSKFAIGAALVPAPAIWTSARAQAQPIKLGCSLSLTGPLSSVKAGLVGYEFWRDDLNAAGGILGRPVELVVYDDQSSAAGIPAIYSKLIDVDKVDLLFSPYGANLTAVIMPMIKQRNKFIMGMFGISNNDEVKHDKFFQIAPWGPKASSDWCRGFFDIAKAQSIKKIAILAADAEFSKAAAAGGEKIIKEYGFELVLNQTYPPSTQDFSGILRNLKAAAPDAVFVCSYPPDSTALLRSVTEIGVGDSVKLFGGAMVGPQYASLLENLGSSLNGVVNFHTYVPEPTLRSAGIEKFLARYAPVAKERGIDALGHYIPPFYHAAGEVVAAAAKGANSLDETKIGEWLHKNPVDTIVGRITFDAMGDWTERRVLMVQFQGVANRNIDQFRTAGKQVVIDPPALKSGDFIPFAKARG
;
A
#
# COMPACT_ATOMS: atom_id res chain seq x y z
N MET A 1 88.09 -24.69 -30.90
CA MET A 1 89.21 -23.74 -30.91
C MET A 1 88.72 -22.43 -30.37
N PRO A 2 89.49 -21.76 -29.63
CA PRO A 2 89.10 -20.91 -28.51
C PRO A 2 89.30 -19.43 -28.79
N LEU A 3 89.13 -18.63 -27.71
CA LEU A 3 89.58 -17.25 -27.48
C LEU A 3 88.52 -16.20 -27.68
N THR A 4 88.38 -15.14 -26.91
CA THR A 4 89.06 -14.69 -25.67
C THR A 4 88.19 -13.50 -25.08
N ARG A 5 88.37 -13.33 -23.79
CA ARG A 5 87.96 -12.17 -23.01
C ARG A 5 88.46 -10.86 -23.55
N ARG A 6 87.65 -9.76 -23.36
CA ARG A 6 88.14 -8.48 -22.78
C ARG A 6 87.02 -7.53 -22.45
N SER A 7 86.93 -7.27 -21.21
CA SER A 7 86.58 -6.04 -20.44
C SER A 7 86.39 -4.73 -21.18
N PHE A 8 85.36 -4.01 -20.87
CA PHE A 8 85.40 -2.53 -20.70
C PHE A 8 84.34 -2.03 -19.72
N SER A 9 84.81 -1.55 -18.64
CA SER A 9 84.59 -0.33 -17.86
C SER A 9 83.16 0.23 -17.66
N LYS A 10 82.80 0.23 -16.43
CA LYS A 10 82.09 1.15 -15.57
C LYS A 10 81.68 2.49 -16.21
N PHE A 11 80.36 2.74 -16.27
CA PHE A 11 79.77 4.05 -16.01
C PHE A 11 78.60 3.84 -15.07
N ALA A 12 78.78 4.29 -13.82
CA ALA A 12 77.72 4.39 -12.82
C ALA A 12 76.97 5.67 -13.11
N ILE A 13 75.72 5.58 -13.58
CA ILE A 13 74.77 6.68 -13.56
C ILE A 13 73.88 6.44 -12.35
N GLY A 14 74.05 7.28 -11.33
CA GLY A 14 73.19 7.32 -10.15
C GLY A 14 71.77 7.77 -10.53
N ALA A 15 70.81 6.84 -10.61
CA ALA A 15 69.40 7.19 -10.66
C ALA A 15 68.93 7.48 -9.25
N ALA A 16 68.69 8.76 -8.95
CA ALA A 16 68.04 9.18 -7.74
C ALA A 16 66.62 8.60 -7.72
N LEU A 17 66.36 7.64 -6.88
CA LEU A 17 65.00 7.14 -6.52
C LEU A 17 64.29 8.26 -5.80
N VAL A 18 63.46 9.02 -6.53
CA VAL A 18 62.46 9.87 -5.93
C VAL A 18 61.35 8.97 -5.38
N PRO A 19 61.07 8.93 -4.06
CA PRO A 19 59.97 8.17 -3.56
C PRO A 19 58.68 8.78 -4.06
N ALA A 20 57.97 8.10 -4.98
CA ALA A 20 56.60 8.46 -5.32
C ALA A 20 55.74 8.34 -4.04
N PRO A 21 54.90 9.38 -3.72
CA PRO A 21 53.99 9.27 -2.62
C PRO A 21 53.05 8.11 -2.92
N ALA A 22 53.11 7.09 -2.08
CA ALA A 22 52.13 6.00 -2.07
C ALA A 22 50.78 6.65 -1.69
N ILE A 23 49.95 6.94 -2.71
CA ILE A 23 48.56 7.29 -2.50
C ILE A 23 47.89 6.01 -1.97
N TRP A 24 47.83 5.91 -0.67
CA TRP A 24 46.99 4.91 -0.02
C TRP A 24 45.55 5.33 -0.28
N THR A 25 44.99 4.96 -1.43
CA THR A 25 43.55 4.86 -1.55
C THR A 25 43.13 3.79 -0.58
N SER A 26 42.72 4.20 0.64
CA SER A 26 42.01 3.33 1.53
C SER A 26 40.80 2.82 0.75
N ALA A 27 40.87 1.58 0.26
CA ALA A 27 39.70 0.86 -0.16
C ALA A 27 38.79 0.87 1.08
N ARG A 28 37.82 1.77 1.14
CA ARG A 28 36.76 1.72 2.11
C ARG A 28 36.17 0.32 1.94
N ALA A 29 36.44 -0.56 2.90
CA ALA A 29 35.73 -1.83 2.97
C ALA A 29 34.25 -1.48 2.83
N GLN A 30 33.63 -1.94 1.74
CA GLN A 30 32.26 -1.59 1.44
C GLN A 30 31.44 -2.12 2.61
N ALA A 31 30.85 -1.22 3.38
CA ALA A 31 30.11 -1.60 4.58
C ALA A 31 29.01 -2.58 4.17
N GLN A 32 28.85 -3.68 4.93
CA GLN A 32 27.83 -4.69 4.65
C GLN A 32 26.47 -4.02 4.44
N PRO A 33 25.72 -4.40 3.40
CA PRO A 33 24.41 -3.79 3.14
C PRO A 33 23.45 -4.03 4.30
N ILE A 34 22.51 -3.09 4.48
CA ILE A 34 21.37 -3.27 5.35
C ILE A 34 20.31 -4.01 4.56
N LYS A 35 19.90 -5.19 5.04
CA LYS A 35 18.93 -6.04 4.38
C LYS A 35 17.52 -5.75 4.89
N LEU A 36 16.62 -5.41 4.00
CA LEU A 36 15.19 -5.26 4.28
C LEU A 36 14.44 -6.42 3.64
N GLY A 37 13.71 -7.18 4.46
CA GLY A 37 13.03 -8.40 4.04
C GLY A 37 11.52 -8.23 3.93
N CYS A 38 10.92 -8.81 2.90
CA CYS A 38 9.46 -8.92 2.77
C CYS A 38 9.03 -10.12 1.93
N SER A 39 7.75 -10.49 2.03
CA SER A 39 7.08 -11.19 0.94
C SER A 39 6.18 -10.24 0.16
N LEU A 40 5.92 -10.57 -1.09
CA LEU A 40 5.04 -9.82 -1.97
C LEU A 40 4.33 -10.81 -2.90
N SER A 41 3.04 -10.64 -3.14
CA SER A 41 2.29 -11.46 -4.09
C SER A 41 2.69 -11.11 -5.53
N LEU A 42 3.80 -11.69 -6.00
CA LEU A 42 4.27 -11.51 -7.38
C LEU A 42 3.42 -12.32 -8.36
N THR A 43 2.87 -13.44 -7.87
CA THR A 43 1.95 -14.32 -8.60
C THR A 43 0.66 -14.56 -7.81
N GLY A 44 -0.32 -15.23 -8.42
CA GLY A 44 -1.61 -15.54 -7.79
C GLY A 44 -2.65 -14.42 -7.90
N PRO A 45 -3.81 -14.58 -7.20
CA PRO A 45 -4.96 -13.66 -7.32
C PRO A 45 -4.68 -12.22 -6.90
N LEU A 46 -3.71 -11.98 -6.04
CA LEU A 46 -3.29 -10.64 -5.59
C LEU A 46 -2.08 -10.09 -6.36
N SER A 47 -1.69 -10.70 -7.48
CA SER A 47 -0.48 -10.31 -8.23
C SER A 47 -0.47 -8.85 -8.73
N SER A 48 -1.59 -8.14 -8.71
CA SER A 48 -1.63 -6.69 -8.95
C SER A 48 -0.75 -5.89 -7.96
N VAL A 49 -0.50 -6.44 -6.75
CA VAL A 49 0.33 -5.77 -5.74
C VAL A 49 1.81 -5.76 -6.08
N LYS A 50 2.27 -6.57 -7.06
CA LYS A 50 3.66 -6.55 -7.55
C LYS A 50 4.12 -5.17 -8.01
N ALA A 51 3.18 -4.28 -8.38
CA ALA A 51 3.45 -2.89 -8.68
C ALA A 51 4.16 -2.14 -7.52
N GLY A 52 3.92 -2.57 -6.28
CA GLY A 52 4.58 -2.02 -5.09
C GLY A 52 6.10 -2.20 -5.08
N LEU A 53 6.60 -3.28 -5.70
CA LEU A 53 8.04 -3.53 -5.80
C LEU A 53 8.78 -2.34 -6.43
N VAL A 54 8.18 -1.68 -7.43
CA VAL A 54 8.76 -0.48 -8.05
C VAL A 54 8.90 0.67 -7.05
N GLY A 55 7.95 0.78 -6.11
CA GLY A 55 8.05 1.77 -5.03
C GLY A 55 9.27 1.52 -4.12
N TYR A 56 9.47 0.28 -3.71
CA TYR A 56 10.65 -0.11 -2.94
C TYR A 56 11.96 0.07 -3.72
N GLU A 57 11.98 -0.33 -4.99
CA GLU A 57 13.16 -0.19 -5.85
C GLU A 57 13.56 1.28 -6.04
N PHE A 58 12.60 2.16 -6.32
CA PHE A 58 12.87 3.59 -6.49
C PHE A 58 13.42 4.20 -5.21
N TRP A 59 12.79 3.91 -4.07
CA TRP A 59 13.26 4.37 -2.78
C TRP A 59 14.68 3.87 -2.48
N ARG A 60 14.94 2.56 -2.65
CA ARG A 60 16.26 1.95 -2.42
C ARG A 60 17.34 2.62 -3.28
N ASP A 61 17.07 2.80 -4.57
CA ASP A 61 18.03 3.34 -5.51
C ASP A 61 18.36 4.79 -5.19
N ASP A 62 17.35 5.62 -4.92
CA ASP A 62 17.51 7.01 -4.53
C ASP A 62 18.26 7.13 -3.19
N LEU A 63 17.91 6.29 -2.22
CA LEU A 63 18.56 6.25 -0.91
C LEU A 63 20.04 5.83 -1.03
N ASN A 64 20.34 4.79 -1.80
CA ASN A 64 21.70 4.31 -2.00
C ASN A 64 22.56 5.33 -2.74
N ALA A 65 22.01 6.03 -3.73
CA ALA A 65 22.66 7.14 -4.40
C ALA A 65 22.98 8.31 -3.44
N ALA A 66 22.15 8.50 -2.41
CA ALA A 66 22.35 9.48 -1.36
C ALA A 66 23.24 9.00 -0.18
N GLY A 67 23.89 7.83 -0.27
CA GLY A 67 24.80 7.29 0.74
C GLY A 67 24.18 6.30 1.72
N GLY A 68 22.94 5.83 1.47
CA GLY A 68 22.29 4.77 2.22
C GLY A 68 21.77 5.15 3.61
N ILE A 69 21.65 4.18 4.48
CA ILE A 69 21.30 4.34 5.90
C ILE A 69 22.59 4.20 6.72
N LEU A 70 22.91 5.18 7.53
CA LEU A 70 24.12 5.20 8.38
C LEU A 70 25.42 4.88 7.59
N GLY A 71 25.50 5.34 6.32
CA GLY A 71 26.66 5.10 5.45
C GLY A 71 26.71 3.69 4.83
N ARG A 72 25.68 2.88 4.99
CA ARG A 72 25.55 1.52 4.45
C ARG A 72 24.49 1.48 3.35
N PRO A 73 24.75 0.81 2.21
CA PRO A 73 23.73 0.62 1.19
C PRO A 73 22.60 -0.28 1.69
N VAL A 74 21.42 -0.15 1.09
CA VAL A 74 20.25 -1.00 1.36
C VAL A 74 20.10 -2.05 0.28
N GLU A 75 19.79 -3.27 0.68
CA GLU A 75 19.44 -4.41 -0.17
C GLU A 75 18.02 -4.87 0.17
N LEU A 76 17.22 -5.20 -0.85
CA LEU A 76 15.88 -5.76 -0.69
C LEU A 76 15.93 -7.28 -0.86
N VAL A 77 15.39 -8.01 0.11
CA VAL A 77 15.20 -9.47 0.05
C VAL A 77 13.70 -9.74 -0.08
N VAL A 78 13.26 -10.07 -1.29
CA VAL A 78 11.83 -10.21 -1.62
C VAL A 78 11.53 -11.63 -2.04
N TYR A 79 10.50 -12.24 -1.41
CA TYR A 79 9.99 -13.55 -1.78
C TYR A 79 8.57 -13.45 -2.33
N ASP A 80 8.24 -14.30 -3.33
CA ASP A 80 6.88 -14.45 -3.81
C ASP A 80 6.06 -15.28 -2.82
N ASP A 81 5.00 -14.72 -2.26
CA ASP A 81 4.07 -15.44 -1.38
C ASP A 81 2.94 -16.14 -2.16
N GLN A 82 2.90 -15.98 -3.48
CA GLN A 82 1.91 -16.59 -4.38
C GLN A 82 0.46 -16.28 -3.97
N SER A 83 0.25 -15.16 -3.25
CA SER A 83 -1.04 -14.77 -2.68
C SER A 83 -1.60 -15.80 -1.66
N SER A 84 -0.74 -16.61 -1.05
CA SER A 84 -1.11 -17.71 -0.16
C SER A 84 -0.65 -17.48 1.26
N ALA A 85 -1.59 -17.35 2.20
CA ALA A 85 -1.30 -17.19 3.62
C ALA A 85 -0.52 -18.39 4.22
N ALA A 86 -0.73 -19.60 3.69
CA ALA A 86 -0.13 -20.82 4.24
C ALA A 86 1.41 -20.85 4.17
N GLY A 87 2.00 -20.29 3.11
CA GLY A 87 3.46 -20.27 2.91
C GLY A 87 4.19 -19.15 3.65
N ILE A 88 3.49 -18.10 4.06
CA ILE A 88 4.11 -16.87 4.57
C ILE A 88 4.91 -17.07 5.88
N PRO A 89 4.45 -17.85 6.88
CA PRO A 89 5.24 -18.08 8.08
C PRO A 89 6.62 -18.70 7.79
N ALA A 90 6.72 -19.60 6.81
CA ALA A 90 8.00 -20.20 6.40
C ALA A 90 8.90 -19.16 5.72
N ILE A 91 8.34 -18.28 4.88
CA ILE A 91 9.08 -17.19 4.25
C ILE A 91 9.66 -16.25 5.31
N TYR A 92 8.87 -15.81 6.30
CA TYR A 92 9.36 -14.91 7.35
C TYR A 92 10.36 -15.59 8.30
N SER A 93 10.19 -16.87 8.59
CA SER A 93 11.23 -17.64 9.29
C SER A 93 12.54 -17.65 8.50
N LYS A 94 12.48 -17.86 7.19
CA LYS A 94 13.67 -17.82 6.32
C LYS A 94 14.33 -16.44 6.29
N LEU A 95 13.54 -15.37 6.13
CA LEU A 95 14.05 -13.99 6.16
C LEU A 95 14.82 -13.70 7.46
N ILE A 96 14.27 -14.14 8.60
CA ILE A 96 14.86 -13.87 9.91
C ILE A 96 16.05 -14.80 10.20
N ASP A 97 15.89 -16.11 9.97
CA ASP A 97 16.84 -17.12 10.48
C ASP A 97 17.96 -17.47 9.48
N VAL A 98 17.67 -17.36 8.17
CA VAL A 98 18.63 -17.73 7.11
C VAL A 98 19.23 -16.49 6.46
N ASP A 99 18.39 -15.59 5.95
CA ASP A 99 18.84 -14.40 5.22
C ASP A 99 19.37 -13.32 6.17
N LYS A 100 18.98 -13.40 7.47
CA LYS A 100 19.40 -12.46 8.53
C LYS A 100 19.11 -11.02 8.16
N VAL A 101 17.87 -10.77 7.73
CA VAL A 101 17.45 -9.40 7.39
C VAL A 101 17.44 -8.52 8.65
N ASP A 102 17.83 -7.27 8.47
CA ASP A 102 17.91 -6.29 9.58
C ASP A 102 16.50 -5.82 9.99
N LEU A 103 15.62 -5.51 9.02
CA LEU A 103 14.27 -5.01 9.25
C LEU A 103 13.28 -5.66 8.30
N LEU A 104 11.99 -5.64 8.66
CA LEU A 104 10.92 -6.32 7.93
C LEU A 104 9.83 -5.35 7.45
N PHE A 105 9.36 -5.58 6.22
CA PHE A 105 8.06 -5.16 5.76
C PHE A 105 7.10 -6.34 5.76
N SER A 106 5.82 -6.14 6.11
CA SER A 106 4.82 -7.20 6.08
C SER A 106 4.46 -7.60 4.64
N PRO A 107 3.80 -8.75 4.43
CA PRO A 107 3.08 -8.99 3.20
C PRO A 107 1.95 -7.98 3.04
N TYR A 108 1.34 -7.94 1.85
CA TYR A 108 0.24 -7.03 1.57
C TYR A 108 -1.06 -7.44 2.27
N GLY A 109 -1.69 -6.47 2.93
CA GLY A 109 -3.06 -6.55 3.41
C GLY A 109 -3.24 -7.38 4.69
N ALA A 110 -4.44 -7.33 5.24
CA ALA A 110 -4.76 -7.94 6.53
C ALA A 110 -4.64 -9.46 6.53
N ASN A 111 -5.15 -10.13 5.47
CA ASN A 111 -5.18 -11.59 5.40
C ASN A 111 -3.79 -12.24 5.47
N LEU A 112 -2.83 -11.67 4.74
CA LEU A 112 -1.48 -12.20 4.64
C LEU A 112 -0.61 -11.77 5.84
N THR A 113 -0.88 -10.61 6.41
CA THR A 113 -0.15 -10.09 7.58
C THR A 113 -0.56 -10.81 8.87
N ALA A 114 -1.84 -11.13 9.04
CA ALA A 114 -2.36 -11.75 10.27
C ALA A 114 -1.59 -13.02 10.66
N VAL A 115 -1.23 -13.87 9.69
CA VAL A 115 -0.61 -15.18 9.94
C VAL A 115 0.82 -15.11 10.48
N ILE A 116 1.50 -13.96 10.35
CA ILE A 116 2.86 -13.77 10.87
C ILE A 116 2.92 -12.97 12.17
N MET A 117 1.89 -12.21 12.50
CA MET A 117 1.92 -11.30 13.66
C MET A 117 2.28 -11.98 14.98
N PRO A 118 1.76 -13.19 15.32
CA PRO A 118 2.17 -13.89 16.54
C PRO A 118 3.67 -14.19 16.58
N MET A 119 4.25 -14.64 15.46
CA MET A 119 5.68 -14.95 15.34
C MET A 119 6.53 -13.68 15.44
N ILE A 120 6.12 -12.60 14.77
CA ILE A 120 6.83 -11.31 14.80
C ILE A 120 6.89 -10.78 16.23
N LYS A 121 5.78 -10.81 16.95
CA LYS A 121 5.72 -10.41 18.37
C LYS A 121 6.59 -11.31 19.25
N GLN A 122 6.48 -12.64 19.11
CA GLN A 122 7.28 -13.61 19.88
C GLN A 122 8.78 -13.39 19.67
N ARG A 123 9.21 -13.07 18.46
CA ARG A 123 10.60 -12.80 18.11
C ARG A 123 11.02 -11.34 18.36
N ASN A 124 10.09 -10.51 18.84
CA ASN A 124 10.28 -9.11 19.16
C ASN A 124 10.85 -8.27 18.00
N LYS A 125 10.40 -8.57 16.75
CA LYS A 125 10.89 -7.96 15.52
C LYS A 125 10.14 -6.69 15.17
N PHE A 126 10.83 -5.68 14.65
CA PHE A 126 10.20 -4.55 13.98
C PHE A 126 9.53 -5.01 12.69
N ILE A 127 8.34 -4.49 12.40
CA ILE A 127 7.68 -4.72 11.13
C ILE A 127 6.87 -3.49 10.68
N MET A 128 7.11 -3.06 9.45
CA MET A 128 6.28 -2.07 8.77
C MET A 128 5.11 -2.77 8.10
N GLY A 129 3.90 -2.53 8.58
CA GLY A 129 2.65 -3.11 8.05
C GLY A 129 2.24 -2.49 6.72
N MET A 130 1.95 -3.34 5.74
CA MET A 130 1.63 -2.93 4.37
C MET A 130 0.13 -3.13 4.09
N PHE A 131 -0.69 -2.09 4.28
CA PHE A 131 -2.12 -2.06 3.98
C PHE A 131 -2.99 -3.08 4.73
N GLY A 132 -2.57 -3.52 5.92
CA GLY A 132 -3.43 -4.29 6.80
C GLY A 132 -4.42 -3.40 7.56
N ILE A 133 -5.49 -3.97 8.09
CA ILE A 133 -6.33 -3.36 9.12
C ILE A 133 -6.50 -4.34 10.27
N SER A 134 -6.59 -3.84 11.49
CA SER A 134 -6.79 -4.63 12.71
C SER A 134 -5.70 -5.67 13.03
N ASN A 135 -4.62 -5.76 12.27
CA ASN A 135 -3.58 -6.77 12.47
C ASN A 135 -2.88 -6.65 13.83
N ASN A 136 -2.86 -5.46 14.43
CA ASN A 136 -2.25 -5.21 15.73
C ASN A 136 -3.24 -5.06 16.87
N ASP A 137 -4.55 -5.02 16.62
CA ASP A 137 -5.59 -4.76 17.63
C ASP A 137 -5.55 -5.77 18.78
N GLU A 138 -5.38 -7.05 18.47
CA GLU A 138 -5.30 -8.13 19.46
C GLU A 138 -3.85 -8.43 19.86
N VAL A 139 -2.93 -8.38 18.90
CA VAL A 139 -1.52 -8.72 19.11
C VAL A 139 -0.82 -7.69 19.98
N LYS A 140 -1.13 -6.41 19.82
CA LYS A 140 -0.57 -5.29 20.58
C LYS A 140 0.96 -5.32 20.62
N HIS A 141 1.56 -5.35 19.43
CA HIS A 141 3.00 -5.32 19.25
C HIS A 141 3.49 -3.89 19.07
N ASP A 142 4.33 -3.41 19.96
CA ASP A 142 4.84 -2.04 20.02
C ASP A 142 5.83 -1.65 18.91
N LYS A 143 6.28 -2.65 18.12
CA LYS A 143 7.17 -2.47 16.97
C LYS A 143 6.48 -2.70 15.63
N PHE A 144 5.16 -2.74 15.62
CA PHE A 144 4.34 -2.72 14.41
C PHE A 144 3.98 -1.29 14.05
N PHE A 145 4.18 -0.89 12.80
CA PHE A 145 3.82 0.43 12.27
C PHE A 145 3.13 0.28 10.93
N GLN A 146 1.96 0.87 10.75
CA GLN A 146 1.15 0.75 9.55
C GLN A 146 1.43 1.88 8.56
N ILE A 147 1.74 1.56 7.29
CA ILE A 147 1.94 2.61 6.27
C ILE A 147 0.65 3.17 5.69
N ALA A 148 -0.46 2.46 5.82
CA ALA A 148 -1.71 2.91 5.22
C ALA A 148 -2.39 4.02 6.04
N PRO A 149 -3.07 4.99 5.39
CA PRO A 149 -3.57 6.22 6.02
C PRO A 149 -4.92 6.03 6.74
N TRP A 150 -5.07 4.93 7.48
CA TRP A 150 -6.34 4.53 8.08
C TRP A 150 -6.80 5.42 9.23
N GLY A 151 -5.87 6.05 9.94
CA GLY A 151 -6.13 6.83 11.15
C GLY A 151 -6.16 5.99 12.42
N PRO A 152 -6.30 6.63 13.58
CA PRO A 152 -6.41 5.96 14.86
C PRO A 152 -7.65 5.06 14.87
N LYS A 153 -7.57 3.89 15.50
CA LYS A 153 -8.62 2.86 15.42
C LYS A 153 -8.89 2.42 13.97
N ALA A 154 -7.83 2.06 13.28
CA ALA A 154 -7.84 1.68 11.86
C ALA A 154 -8.99 0.74 11.48
N SER A 155 -9.39 -0.20 12.37
CA SER A 155 -10.50 -1.15 12.16
C SER A 155 -11.87 -0.49 11.90
N SER A 156 -12.09 0.74 12.36
CA SER A 156 -13.37 1.44 12.16
C SER A 156 -13.23 2.77 11.42
N ASP A 157 -12.20 3.55 11.73
CA ASP A 157 -12.11 4.92 11.24
C ASP A 157 -11.82 5.02 9.73
N TRP A 158 -11.12 4.04 9.15
CA TRP A 158 -10.77 4.10 7.74
C TRP A 158 -11.98 4.16 6.80
N CYS A 159 -13.10 3.51 7.14
CA CYS A 159 -14.31 3.51 6.33
C CYS A 159 -15.37 4.55 6.78
N ARG A 160 -15.11 5.31 7.83
CA ARG A 160 -16.03 6.30 8.42
C ARG A 160 -16.57 7.29 7.39
N GLY A 161 -15.74 7.73 6.45
CA GLY A 161 -16.15 8.67 5.40
C GLY A 161 -17.34 8.21 4.54
N PHE A 162 -17.50 6.89 4.32
CA PHE A 162 -18.69 6.36 3.63
C PHE A 162 -19.96 6.64 4.43
N PHE A 163 -19.92 6.44 5.74
CA PHE A 163 -21.04 6.67 6.63
C PHE A 163 -21.28 8.17 6.91
N ASP A 164 -20.22 9.00 6.87
CA ASP A 164 -20.33 10.46 6.92
C ASP A 164 -21.11 10.98 5.71
N ILE A 165 -20.82 10.46 4.51
CA ILE A 165 -21.61 10.75 3.29
C ILE A 165 -23.05 10.27 3.48
N ALA A 166 -23.28 9.05 3.98
CA ALA A 166 -24.60 8.52 4.22
C ALA A 166 -25.42 9.43 5.16
N LYS A 167 -24.80 9.89 6.25
CA LYS A 167 -25.42 10.81 7.21
C LYS A 167 -25.77 12.16 6.59
N ALA A 168 -24.84 12.74 5.81
CA ALA A 168 -25.05 14.00 5.10
C ALA A 168 -26.20 13.92 4.07
N GLN A 169 -26.42 12.74 3.48
CA GLN A 169 -27.49 12.45 2.52
C GLN A 169 -28.80 11.99 3.17
N SER A 170 -28.93 12.08 4.50
CA SER A 170 -30.13 11.66 5.25
C SER A 170 -30.54 10.19 4.99
N ILE A 171 -29.57 9.34 4.68
CA ILE A 171 -29.75 7.90 4.53
C ILE A 171 -30.16 7.31 5.88
N LYS A 172 -31.03 6.27 5.86
CA LYS A 172 -31.52 5.62 7.06
C LYS A 172 -31.22 4.12 7.09
N LYS A 173 -31.41 3.45 5.96
CA LYS A 173 -31.29 1.99 5.83
C LYS A 173 -30.01 1.61 5.13
N ILE A 174 -29.21 0.79 5.77
CA ILE A 174 -27.91 0.33 5.25
C ILE A 174 -27.90 -1.18 5.10
N ALA A 175 -27.37 -1.66 4.00
CA ALA A 175 -26.97 -3.06 3.79
C ALA A 175 -25.46 -3.18 3.82
N ILE A 176 -24.94 -4.30 4.36
CA ILE A 176 -23.54 -4.72 4.28
C ILE A 176 -23.46 -5.98 3.42
N LEU A 177 -22.55 -5.97 2.44
CA LEU A 177 -22.15 -7.14 1.67
C LEU A 177 -20.65 -7.36 1.87
N ALA A 178 -20.22 -8.50 2.44
CA ALA A 178 -18.83 -8.74 2.76
C ALA A 178 -18.34 -10.11 2.31
N ALA A 179 -17.18 -10.18 1.67
CA ALA A 179 -16.50 -11.44 1.44
C ALA A 179 -16.10 -12.10 2.77
N ASP A 180 -16.14 -13.44 2.85
CA ASP A 180 -15.66 -14.20 4.01
C ASP A 180 -14.13 -14.27 4.01
N ALA A 181 -13.50 -13.13 4.24
CA ALA A 181 -12.06 -12.96 4.30
C ALA A 181 -11.70 -11.90 5.36
N GLU A 182 -10.50 -11.97 5.91
CA GLU A 182 -10.08 -11.20 7.08
C GLU A 182 -10.33 -9.69 6.93
N PHE A 183 -9.80 -9.08 5.85
CA PHE A 183 -10.04 -7.67 5.56
C PHE A 183 -11.53 -7.33 5.49
N SER A 184 -12.29 -8.11 4.69
CA SER A 184 -13.70 -7.81 4.44
C SER A 184 -14.54 -7.94 5.70
N LYS A 185 -14.26 -8.94 6.56
CA LYS A 185 -14.90 -9.10 7.88
C LYS A 185 -14.54 -7.97 8.84
N ALA A 186 -13.25 -7.58 8.90
CA ALA A 186 -12.81 -6.46 9.73
C ALA A 186 -13.46 -5.15 9.30
N ALA A 187 -13.54 -4.91 7.97
CA ALA A 187 -14.21 -3.74 7.42
C ALA A 187 -15.70 -3.71 7.71
N ALA A 188 -16.40 -4.83 7.55
CA ALA A 188 -17.81 -4.97 7.86
C ALA A 188 -18.09 -4.73 9.36
N ALA A 189 -17.29 -5.33 10.24
CA ALA A 189 -17.40 -5.12 11.68
C ALA A 189 -17.15 -3.65 12.08
N GLY A 190 -16.19 -2.97 11.43
CA GLY A 190 -16.00 -1.53 11.58
C GLY A 190 -17.23 -0.74 11.14
N GLY A 191 -17.81 -1.08 9.99
CA GLY A 191 -19.05 -0.50 9.49
C GLY A 191 -20.24 -0.69 10.43
N GLU A 192 -20.42 -1.89 11.00
CA GLU A 192 -21.48 -2.16 11.97
C GLU A 192 -21.38 -1.26 13.23
N LYS A 193 -20.15 -1.02 13.72
CA LYS A 193 -19.93 -0.11 14.85
C LYS A 193 -20.39 1.30 14.51
N ILE A 194 -20.06 1.80 13.31
CA ILE A 194 -20.44 3.14 12.88
C ILE A 194 -21.96 3.24 12.60
N ILE A 195 -22.57 2.21 12.01
CA ILE A 195 -24.02 2.10 11.79
C ILE A 195 -24.75 2.28 13.13
N LYS A 196 -24.30 1.56 14.17
CA LYS A 196 -24.86 1.66 15.53
C LYS A 196 -24.61 3.05 16.13
N GLU A 197 -23.40 3.59 15.99
CA GLU A 197 -23.01 4.92 16.51
C GLU A 197 -23.89 6.03 15.91
N TYR A 198 -24.16 5.96 14.60
CA TYR A 198 -24.95 6.98 13.89
C TYR A 198 -26.45 6.75 13.92
N GLY A 199 -26.91 5.61 14.46
CA GLY A 199 -28.32 5.28 14.55
C GLY A 199 -28.96 4.91 13.20
N PHE A 200 -28.17 4.37 12.26
CA PHE A 200 -28.71 3.78 11.05
C PHE A 200 -29.39 2.42 11.31
N GLU A 201 -30.35 2.06 10.47
CA GLU A 201 -30.98 0.74 10.46
C GLU A 201 -30.16 -0.21 9.55
N LEU A 202 -29.62 -1.29 10.11
CA LEU A 202 -28.97 -2.36 9.34
C LEU A 202 -30.04 -3.33 8.84
N VAL A 203 -30.43 -3.21 7.56
CA VAL A 203 -31.53 -4.03 6.97
C VAL A 203 -31.06 -5.34 6.34
N LEU A 204 -29.79 -5.44 6.02
CA LEU A 204 -29.16 -6.66 5.49
C LEU A 204 -27.67 -6.69 5.89
N ASN A 205 -27.23 -7.83 6.41
CA ASN A 205 -25.80 -8.10 6.61
C ASN A 205 -25.52 -9.48 6.03
N GLN A 206 -24.92 -9.51 4.82
CA GLN A 206 -24.73 -10.74 4.09
C GLN A 206 -23.25 -10.99 3.77
N THR A 207 -22.74 -12.12 4.28
CA THR A 207 -21.41 -12.63 3.96
C THR A 207 -21.51 -13.58 2.77
N TYR A 208 -20.45 -13.64 1.95
CA TYR A 208 -20.35 -14.53 0.80
C TYR A 208 -18.91 -15.06 0.62
N PRO A 209 -18.71 -16.24 -0.01
CA PRO A 209 -17.38 -16.79 -0.29
C PRO A 209 -16.56 -15.84 -1.20
N PRO A 210 -15.25 -15.63 -0.96
CA PRO A 210 -14.42 -14.75 -1.80
C PRO A 210 -14.31 -15.18 -3.26
N SER A 211 -14.64 -16.45 -3.56
CA SER A 211 -14.67 -17.01 -4.92
C SER A 211 -15.99 -16.79 -5.66
N THR A 212 -16.96 -16.09 -5.07
CA THR A 212 -18.28 -15.84 -5.66
C THR A 212 -18.15 -15.11 -7.00
N GLN A 213 -18.72 -15.68 -8.06
CA GLN A 213 -18.77 -15.08 -9.40
C GLN A 213 -20.20 -14.67 -9.79
N ASP A 214 -21.22 -15.35 -9.27
CA ASP A 214 -22.64 -15.03 -9.48
C ASP A 214 -23.23 -14.36 -8.24
N PHE A 215 -23.55 -13.09 -8.38
CA PHE A 215 -24.18 -12.27 -7.32
C PHE A 215 -25.71 -12.16 -7.48
N SER A 216 -26.35 -12.86 -8.39
CA SER A 216 -27.78 -12.74 -8.67
C SER A 216 -28.65 -12.97 -7.43
N GLY A 217 -28.33 -13.99 -6.63
CA GLY A 217 -29.05 -14.29 -5.39
C GLY A 217 -28.89 -13.19 -4.35
N ILE A 218 -27.66 -12.70 -4.18
CA ILE A 218 -27.32 -11.62 -3.24
C ILE A 218 -28.03 -10.33 -3.63
N LEU A 219 -28.03 -9.97 -4.92
CA LEU A 219 -28.69 -8.76 -5.40
C LEU A 219 -30.23 -8.86 -5.31
N ARG A 220 -30.83 -10.04 -5.43
CA ARG A 220 -32.27 -10.23 -5.15
C ARG A 220 -32.60 -9.97 -3.68
N ASN A 221 -31.79 -10.52 -2.75
CA ASN A 221 -31.96 -10.25 -1.32
C ASN A 221 -31.79 -8.75 -0.99
N LEU A 222 -30.79 -8.11 -1.61
CA LEU A 222 -30.54 -6.68 -1.46
C LEU A 222 -31.75 -5.85 -1.90
N LYS A 223 -32.34 -6.15 -3.07
CA LYS A 223 -33.53 -5.46 -3.57
C LYS A 223 -34.74 -5.66 -2.64
N ALA A 224 -34.93 -6.86 -2.11
CA ALA A 224 -36.01 -7.15 -1.17
C ALA A 224 -35.85 -6.40 0.17
N ALA A 225 -34.60 -6.22 0.64
CA ALA A 225 -34.31 -5.45 1.84
C ALA A 225 -34.46 -3.92 1.64
N ALA A 226 -34.49 -3.44 0.40
CA ALA A 226 -34.66 -2.05 0.00
C ALA A 226 -33.83 -1.04 0.83
N PRO A 227 -32.47 -1.19 0.91
CA PRO A 227 -31.63 -0.25 1.61
C PRO A 227 -31.49 1.09 0.86
N ASP A 228 -31.17 2.17 1.58
CA ASP A 228 -30.79 3.44 0.98
C ASP A 228 -29.30 3.46 0.58
N ALA A 229 -28.46 2.70 1.32
CA ALA A 229 -27.03 2.57 1.04
C ALA A 229 -26.56 1.12 1.16
N VAL A 230 -25.53 0.77 0.37
CA VAL A 230 -24.90 -0.55 0.38
C VAL A 230 -23.41 -0.39 0.62
N PHE A 231 -22.95 -0.84 1.78
CA PHE A 231 -21.53 -0.89 2.13
C PHE A 231 -20.95 -2.24 1.70
N VAL A 232 -20.02 -2.22 0.76
CA VAL A 232 -19.42 -3.41 0.15
C VAL A 232 -17.98 -3.57 0.62
N CYS A 233 -17.64 -4.75 1.14
CA CYS A 233 -16.29 -5.12 1.59
C CYS A 233 -15.79 -6.28 0.74
N SER A 234 -14.87 -6.01 -0.21
CA SER A 234 -14.47 -7.00 -1.24
C SER A 234 -13.02 -6.85 -1.68
N TYR A 235 -12.47 -7.94 -2.21
CA TYR A 235 -11.15 -7.97 -2.86
C TYR A 235 -11.26 -7.80 -4.40
N PRO A 236 -10.15 -7.68 -5.16
CA PRO A 236 -10.23 -7.41 -6.60
C PRO A 236 -11.08 -8.40 -7.41
N PRO A 237 -10.97 -9.74 -7.22
CA PRO A 237 -11.76 -10.69 -8.02
C PRO A 237 -13.27 -10.55 -7.81
N ASP A 238 -13.72 -10.54 -6.57
CA ASP A 238 -15.15 -10.45 -6.23
C ASP A 238 -15.70 -9.04 -6.41
N SER A 239 -14.90 -7.98 -6.24
CA SER A 239 -15.27 -6.61 -6.63
C SER A 239 -15.67 -6.53 -8.11
N THR A 240 -14.89 -7.18 -8.98
CA THR A 240 -15.16 -7.18 -10.42
C THR A 240 -16.44 -7.93 -10.75
N ALA A 241 -16.64 -9.12 -10.18
CA ALA A 241 -17.83 -9.94 -10.40
C ALA A 241 -19.10 -9.23 -9.87
N LEU A 242 -19.04 -8.64 -8.67
CA LEU A 242 -20.15 -7.88 -8.11
C LEU A 242 -20.53 -6.69 -8.98
N LEU A 243 -19.56 -5.85 -9.37
CA LEU A 243 -19.85 -4.64 -10.17
C LEU A 243 -20.38 -4.96 -11.57
N ARG A 244 -20.00 -6.08 -12.18
CA ARG A 244 -20.62 -6.60 -13.41
C ARG A 244 -22.08 -6.98 -13.16
N SER A 245 -22.35 -7.79 -12.12
CA SER A 245 -23.70 -8.17 -11.75
C SER A 245 -24.58 -6.96 -11.41
N VAL A 246 -24.04 -5.95 -10.74
CA VAL A 246 -24.74 -4.67 -10.48
C VAL A 246 -25.08 -3.93 -11.77
N THR A 247 -24.21 -3.99 -12.77
CA THR A 247 -24.49 -3.36 -14.07
C THR A 247 -25.59 -4.09 -14.84
N GLU A 248 -25.64 -5.42 -14.76
CA GLU A 248 -26.60 -6.27 -15.47
C GLU A 248 -27.97 -6.32 -14.78
N ILE A 249 -27.97 -6.43 -13.45
CA ILE A 249 -29.17 -6.72 -12.64
C ILE A 249 -29.70 -5.46 -11.95
N GLY A 250 -28.81 -4.52 -11.56
CA GLY A 250 -29.10 -3.37 -10.72
C GLY A 250 -29.15 -3.71 -9.23
N VAL A 251 -29.22 -2.68 -8.40
CA VAL A 251 -29.21 -2.78 -6.92
C VAL A 251 -30.55 -2.41 -6.26
N GLY A 252 -31.55 -1.99 -7.06
CA GLY A 252 -32.84 -1.46 -6.60
C GLY A 252 -32.88 0.07 -6.56
N ASP A 253 -34.09 0.63 -6.71
CA ASP A 253 -34.29 2.09 -6.88
C ASP A 253 -34.10 2.88 -5.58
N SER A 254 -34.16 2.20 -4.42
CA SER A 254 -33.93 2.83 -3.12
C SER A 254 -32.47 3.23 -2.89
N VAL A 255 -31.51 2.57 -3.58
CA VAL A 255 -30.08 2.73 -3.32
C VAL A 255 -29.58 4.07 -3.87
N LYS A 256 -29.17 4.95 -2.97
CA LYS A 256 -28.58 6.26 -3.25
C LYS A 256 -27.06 6.24 -3.16
N LEU A 257 -26.49 5.37 -2.32
CA LEU A 257 -25.05 5.28 -2.06
C LEU A 257 -24.61 3.81 -2.16
N PHE A 258 -23.63 3.51 -3.00
CA PHE A 258 -23.14 2.15 -3.24
C PHE A 258 -21.60 2.10 -3.28
N GLY A 259 -21.00 1.17 -2.54
CA GLY A 259 -19.56 0.92 -2.56
C GLY A 259 -18.93 0.91 -1.16
N GLY A 260 -17.84 1.64 -0.98
CA GLY A 260 -17.17 1.85 0.32
C GLY A 260 -15.82 1.17 0.45
N ALA A 261 -15.79 -0.16 0.62
CA ALA A 261 -14.60 -0.92 1.00
C ALA A 261 -14.17 -1.95 -0.07
N MET A 262 -14.28 -1.61 -1.33
CA MET A 262 -13.86 -2.49 -2.42
C MET A 262 -12.40 -2.24 -2.79
N VAL A 263 -11.56 -3.27 -2.74
CA VAL A 263 -10.15 -3.17 -3.13
C VAL A 263 -9.98 -3.12 -4.66
N GLY A 264 -10.88 -3.76 -5.40
CA GLY A 264 -10.80 -3.82 -6.86
C GLY A 264 -10.69 -2.47 -7.56
N PRO A 265 -11.52 -1.46 -7.25
CA PRO A 265 -11.45 -0.13 -7.87
C PRO A 265 -10.16 0.67 -7.61
N GLN A 266 -9.22 0.14 -6.84
CA GLN A 266 -7.88 0.73 -6.69
C GLN A 266 -6.97 0.46 -7.89
N TYR A 267 -7.28 -0.56 -8.71
CA TYR A 267 -6.40 -1.03 -9.77
C TYR A 267 -6.88 -0.65 -11.15
N ALA A 268 -5.94 -0.20 -11.99
CA ALA A 268 -6.18 0.19 -13.37
C ALA A 268 -6.92 -0.89 -14.19
N SER A 269 -6.59 -2.15 -13.98
CA SER A 269 -7.21 -3.28 -14.70
C SER A 269 -8.72 -3.39 -14.47
N LEU A 270 -9.20 -3.10 -13.25
CA LEU A 270 -10.64 -3.10 -12.98
C LEU A 270 -11.29 -1.85 -13.59
N LEU A 271 -10.66 -0.67 -13.45
CA LEU A 271 -11.17 0.57 -14.02
C LEU A 271 -11.34 0.46 -15.54
N GLU A 272 -10.35 -0.14 -16.22
CA GLU A 272 -10.38 -0.41 -17.66
C GLU A 272 -11.48 -1.43 -18.04
N ASN A 273 -11.64 -2.49 -17.25
CA ASN A 273 -12.67 -3.50 -17.50
C ASN A 273 -14.11 -2.98 -17.40
N LEU A 274 -14.36 -2.11 -16.43
CA LEU A 274 -15.71 -1.64 -16.11
C LEU A 274 -16.07 -0.32 -16.80
N GLY A 275 -15.10 0.59 -17.01
CA GLY A 275 -15.32 1.87 -17.65
C GLY A 275 -16.51 2.63 -17.04
N SER A 276 -17.47 3.05 -17.88
CA SER A 276 -18.65 3.83 -17.45
C SER A 276 -19.54 3.13 -16.42
N SER A 277 -19.45 1.80 -16.27
CA SER A 277 -20.18 1.06 -15.23
C SER A 277 -19.76 1.43 -13.82
N LEU A 278 -18.62 2.11 -13.65
CA LEU A 278 -18.15 2.65 -12.37
C LEU A 278 -18.91 3.91 -11.93
N ASN A 279 -19.58 4.62 -12.83
CA ASN A 279 -20.26 5.87 -12.48
C ASN A 279 -21.21 5.66 -11.30
N GLY A 280 -21.16 6.59 -10.33
CA GLY A 280 -21.95 6.56 -9.11
C GLY A 280 -21.34 5.73 -7.98
N VAL A 281 -20.43 4.81 -8.24
CA VAL A 281 -19.74 4.03 -7.19
C VAL A 281 -18.92 4.98 -6.32
N VAL A 282 -19.11 4.90 -5.00
CA VAL A 282 -18.28 5.59 -4.00
C VAL A 282 -17.34 4.56 -3.40
N ASN A 283 -16.03 4.83 -3.39
CA ASN A 283 -15.09 3.86 -2.86
C ASN A 283 -13.91 4.55 -2.16
N PHE A 284 -13.27 3.83 -1.23
CA PHE A 284 -12.08 4.34 -0.59
C PHE A 284 -10.93 4.45 -1.58
N HIS A 285 -10.08 5.46 -1.41
CA HIS A 285 -8.82 5.62 -2.13
C HIS A 285 -7.77 6.21 -1.19
N THR A 286 -6.51 6.03 -1.53
CA THR A 286 -5.37 6.59 -0.80
C THR A 286 -4.76 7.79 -1.54
N TYR A 287 -4.95 7.83 -2.85
CA TYR A 287 -4.56 8.93 -3.73
C TYR A 287 -5.40 8.91 -5.00
N VAL A 288 -5.77 10.09 -5.50
CA VAL A 288 -6.33 10.34 -6.83
C VAL A 288 -5.77 11.66 -7.37
N PRO A 289 -5.74 11.89 -8.70
CA PRO A 289 -5.06 13.07 -9.29
C PRO A 289 -5.90 14.35 -9.19
N GLU A 290 -6.60 14.53 -8.07
CA GLU A 290 -7.37 15.76 -7.81
C GLU A 290 -6.44 16.88 -7.32
N PRO A 291 -6.73 18.15 -7.67
CA PRO A 291 -5.87 19.29 -7.33
C PRO A 291 -5.52 19.40 -5.86
N THR A 292 -6.45 19.04 -4.97
CA THR A 292 -6.29 19.08 -3.51
C THR A 292 -5.28 18.06 -2.95
N LEU A 293 -4.86 17.09 -3.77
CA LEU A 293 -3.97 15.98 -3.37
C LEU A 293 -2.61 16.03 -4.07
N ARG A 294 -2.43 16.93 -5.01
CA ARG A 294 -1.17 17.03 -5.76
C ARG A 294 -0.04 17.53 -4.87
N SER A 295 1.10 16.87 -4.97
CA SER A 295 2.36 17.34 -4.40
C SER A 295 3.49 17.06 -5.37
N ALA A 296 4.54 17.87 -5.33
CA ALA A 296 5.70 17.69 -6.19
C ALA A 296 6.36 16.31 -6.04
N GLY A 297 6.31 15.73 -4.83
CA GLY A 297 6.87 14.41 -4.55
C GLY A 297 6.12 13.31 -5.28
N ILE A 298 4.80 13.26 -5.13
CA ILE A 298 3.98 12.22 -5.75
C ILE A 298 3.91 12.36 -7.27
N GLU A 299 3.87 13.60 -7.79
CA GLU A 299 3.89 13.86 -9.23
C GLU A 299 5.20 13.40 -9.88
N LYS A 300 6.34 13.69 -9.25
CA LYS A 300 7.66 13.21 -9.69
C LYS A 300 7.74 11.68 -9.66
N PHE A 301 7.22 11.07 -8.60
CA PHE A 301 7.15 9.61 -8.47
C PHE A 301 6.34 8.99 -9.61
N LEU A 302 5.11 9.46 -9.84
CA LEU A 302 4.20 8.93 -10.87
C LEU A 302 4.76 9.13 -12.30
N ALA A 303 5.41 10.26 -12.57
CA ALA A 303 6.08 10.51 -13.85
C ALA A 303 7.21 9.49 -14.12
N ARG A 304 7.98 9.12 -13.07
CA ARG A 304 9.02 8.09 -13.15
C ARG A 304 8.42 6.68 -13.25
N TYR A 305 7.29 6.45 -12.58
CA TYR A 305 6.61 5.16 -12.52
C TYR A 305 5.98 4.74 -13.85
N ALA A 306 5.32 5.66 -14.55
CA ALA A 306 4.53 5.36 -15.74
C ALA A 306 5.29 4.60 -16.85
N PRO A 307 6.52 4.98 -17.27
CA PRO A 307 7.27 4.22 -18.28
C PRO A 307 7.66 2.83 -17.78
N VAL A 308 8.04 2.67 -16.50
CA VAL A 308 8.39 1.38 -15.89
C VAL A 308 7.17 0.47 -15.80
N ALA A 309 6.00 1.01 -15.45
CA ALA A 309 4.75 0.27 -15.40
C ALA A 309 4.39 -0.31 -16.79
N LYS A 310 4.55 0.48 -17.83
CA LYS A 310 4.32 0.05 -19.23
C LYS A 310 5.29 -1.06 -19.64
N GLU A 311 6.58 -0.90 -19.35
CA GLU A 311 7.63 -1.87 -19.67
C GLU A 311 7.39 -3.21 -18.97
N ARG A 312 7.03 -3.18 -17.67
CA ARG A 312 6.87 -4.38 -16.84
C ARG A 312 5.47 -4.99 -16.91
N GLY A 313 4.50 -4.37 -17.59
CA GLY A 313 3.11 -4.84 -17.68
C GLY A 313 2.45 -4.91 -16.29
N ILE A 314 2.63 -3.90 -15.47
CA ILE A 314 2.03 -3.77 -14.14
C ILE A 314 0.97 -2.68 -14.11
N ASP A 315 0.38 -2.40 -12.93
CA ASP A 315 -0.68 -1.39 -12.79
C ASP A 315 -0.31 -0.06 -13.46
N ALA A 316 -1.10 0.36 -14.44
CA ALA A 316 -0.75 1.47 -15.31
C ALA A 316 -0.82 2.83 -14.61
N LEU A 317 -1.62 2.98 -13.55
CA LEU A 317 -1.83 4.25 -12.85
C LEU A 317 -0.81 4.46 -11.73
N GLY A 318 -0.53 3.41 -10.96
CA GLY A 318 0.37 3.49 -9.81
C GLY A 318 -0.14 4.35 -8.66
N HIS A 319 -1.45 4.60 -8.57
CA HIS A 319 -2.03 5.51 -7.59
C HIS A 319 -2.17 4.89 -6.19
N TYR A 320 -2.32 3.57 -6.11
CA TYR A 320 -2.66 2.89 -4.86
C TYR A 320 -1.42 2.47 -4.05
N ILE A 321 -0.71 1.44 -4.48
CA ILE A 321 0.34 0.80 -3.70
C ILE A 321 1.73 1.43 -3.87
N PRO A 322 2.21 1.73 -5.09
CA PRO A 322 3.61 2.07 -5.31
C PRO A 322 4.12 3.29 -4.52
N PRO A 323 3.37 4.41 -4.37
CA PRO A 323 3.83 5.54 -3.59
C PRO A 323 3.96 5.22 -2.09
N PHE A 324 3.08 4.38 -1.56
CA PHE A 324 3.10 3.99 -0.14
C PHE A 324 4.23 3.01 0.17
N TYR A 325 4.60 2.15 -0.78
CA TYR A 325 5.77 1.27 -0.65
C TYR A 325 7.08 2.09 -0.64
N HIS A 326 7.15 3.12 -1.48
CA HIS A 326 8.24 4.09 -1.40
C HIS A 326 8.27 4.80 -0.04
N ALA A 327 7.14 5.30 0.41
CA ALA A 327 7.00 5.99 1.69
C ALA A 327 7.33 5.10 2.90
N ALA A 328 7.00 3.80 2.84
CA ALA A 328 7.39 2.84 3.90
C ALA A 328 8.91 2.77 4.04
N GLY A 329 9.63 2.78 2.93
CA GLY A 329 11.08 2.86 2.92
C GLY A 329 11.59 4.20 3.51
N GLU A 330 10.97 5.33 3.15
CA GLU A 330 11.32 6.64 3.72
C GLU A 330 11.14 6.66 5.25
N VAL A 331 10.03 6.08 5.77
CA VAL A 331 9.78 5.95 7.21
C VAL A 331 10.87 5.15 7.91
N VAL A 332 11.20 3.97 7.37
CA VAL A 332 12.24 3.10 7.94
C VAL A 332 13.61 3.77 7.92
N ALA A 333 13.97 4.43 6.81
CA ALA A 333 15.24 5.14 6.70
C ALA A 333 15.33 6.33 7.66
N ALA A 334 14.25 7.12 7.80
CA ALA A 334 14.18 8.24 8.73
C ALA A 334 14.32 7.76 10.17
N ALA A 335 13.64 6.67 10.54
CA ALA A 335 13.70 6.12 11.88
C ALA A 335 15.10 5.60 12.23
N ALA A 336 15.72 4.84 11.34
CA ALA A 336 17.07 4.32 11.56
C ALA A 336 18.11 5.44 11.66
N LYS A 337 18.01 6.48 10.82
CA LYS A 337 18.87 7.67 10.88
C LYS A 337 18.62 8.49 12.15
N GLY A 338 17.35 8.73 12.50
CA GLY A 338 16.96 9.50 13.66
C GLY A 338 17.33 8.83 15.00
N ALA A 339 17.19 7.51 15.07
CA ALA A 339 17.65 6.71 16.21
C ALA A 339 19.17 6.48 16.20
N ASN A 340 19.87 6.82 15.11
CA ASN A 340 21.26 6.52 14.84
C ASN A 340 21.59 5.03 15.13
N SER A 341 20.69 4.11 14.73
CA SER A 341 20.76 2.70 15.09
C SER A 341 19.89 1.85 14.18
N LEU A 342 20.25 0.55 14.05
CA LEU A 342 19.40 -0.50 13.50
C LEU A 342 18.74 -1.36 14.59
N ASP A 343 18.92 -1.00 15.86
CA ASP A 343 18.22 -1.66 16.95
C ASP A 343 16.71 -1.41 16.84
N GLU A 344 15.96 -2.50 16.72
CA GLU A 344 14.53 -2.49 16.41
C GLU A 344 13.68 -1.81 17.51
N THR A 345 14.16 -1.82 18.77
CA THR A 345 13.50 -1.11 19.87
C THR A 345 13.69 0.39 19.74
N LYS A 346 14.93 0.84 19.47
CA LYS A 346 15.22 2.26 19.27
C LYS A 346 14.50 2.84 18.05
N ILE A 347 14.38 2.06 16.98
CA ILE A 347 13.60 2.45 15.78
C ILE A 347 12.14 2.65 16.15
N GLY A 348 11.52 1.67 16.84
CA GLY A 348 10.12 1.77 17.28
C GLY A 348 9.89 2.96 18.23
N GLU A 349 10.72 3.12 19.24
CA GLU A 349 10.64 4.25 20.18
C GLU A 349 10.77 5.61 19.46
N TRP A 350 11.62 5.68 18.45
CA TRP A 350 11.78 6.90 17.67
C TRP A 350 10.54 7.23 16.86
N LEU A 351 9.94 6.24 16.19
CA LEU A 351 8.73 6.41 15.38
C LEU A 351 7.51 6.84 16.20
N HIS A 352 7.35 6.34 17.42
CA HIS A 352 6.27 6.79 18.32
C HIS A 352 6.39 8.26 18.76
N LYS A 353 7.56 8.87 18.62
CA LYS A 353 7.83 10.24 19.11
C LYS A 353 8.02 11.26 18.00
N ASN A 354 8.31 10.81 16.80
CA ASN A 354 8.75 11.71 15.74
C ASN A 354 7.93 11.57 14.47
N PRO A 355 7.51 12.68 13.85
CA PRO A 355 6.88 12.66 12.53
C PRO A 355 7.91 12.36 11.46
N VAL A 356 7.44 11.80 10.33
CA VAL A 356 8.24 11.55 9.14
C VAL A 356 7.59 12.22 7.93
N ASP A 357 8.35 13.03 7.21
CA ASP A 357 7.94 13.60 5.93
C ASP A 357 8.24 12.61 4.82
N THR A 358 7.24 12.30 3.99
CA THR A 358 7.31 11.33 2.90
C THR A 358 6.67 11.87 1.63
N ILE A 359 6.83 11.14 0.51
CA ILE A 359 6.14 11.51 -0.75
C ILE A 359 4.61 11.50 -0.64
N VAL A 360 4.05 10.73 0.31
CA VAL A 360 2.59 10.69 0.58
C VAL A 360 2.18 11.64 1.70
N GLY A 361 3.08 12.56 2.09
CA GLY A 361 2.88 13.55 3.13
C GLY A 361 3.49 13.17 4.48
N ARG A 362 3.21 14.01 5.49
CA ARG A 362 3.76 13.84 6.84
C ARG A 362 3.01 12.76 7.60
N ILE A 363 3.73 11.81 8.19
CA ILE A 363 3.18 10.67 8.92
C ILE A 363 3.57 10.79 10.39
N THR A 364 2.61 10.55 11.29
CA THR A 364 2.79 10.38 12.72
C THR A 364 2.07 9.12 13.16
N PHE A 365 2.65 8.39 14.11
CA PHE A 365 2.11 7.13 14.59
C PHE A 365 1.62 7.25 16.04
N ASP A 366 0.50 6.58 16.33
CA ASP A 366 0.00 6.42 17.70
C ASP A 366 0.70 5.24 18.43
N ALA A 367 0.24 4.94 19.65
CA ALA A 367 0.81 3.85 20.45
C ALA A 367 0.59 2.45 19.86
N MET A 368 -0.36 2.30 18.93
CA MET A 368 -0.64 1.04 18.22
C MET A 368 0.12 0.93 16.91
N GLY A 369 0.84 2.00 16.52
CA GLY A 369 1.55 2.11 15.25
C GLY A 369 0.64 2.45 14.06
N ASP A 370 -0.60 2.87 14.31
CA ASP A 370 -1.49 3.44 13.30
C ASP A 370 -1.21 4.94 13.11
N TRP A 371 -1.63 5.49 11.96
CA TRP A 371 -1.53 6.92 11.75
C TRP A 371 -2.42 7.69 12.72
N THR A 372 -1.92 8.80 13.28
CA THR A 372 -2.70 9.65 14.19
C THR A 372 -3.83 10.42 13.50
N GLU A 373 -3.80 10.49 12.17
CA GLU A 373 -4.81 11.16 11.35
C GLU A 373 -5.34 10.22 10.26
N ARG A 374 -6.66 10.16 10.10
CA ARG A 374 -7.29 9.49 8.96
C ARG A 374 -7.12 10.36 7.71
N ARG A 375 -6.48 9.82 6.67
CA ARG A 375 -6.34 10.45 5.35
C ARG A 375 -6.85 9.58 4.20
N VAL A 376 -7.69 8.60 4.54
CA VAL A 376 -8.45 7.84 3.54
C VAL A 376 -9.46 8.75 2.88
N LEU A 377 -9.53 8.66 1.56
CA LEU A 377 -10.48 9.37 0.74
C LEU A 377 -11.70 8.50 0.46
N MET A 378 -12.89 9.08 0.44
CA MET A 378 -14.05 8.50 -0.24
C MET A 378 -14.25 9.23 -1.55
N VAL A 379 -14.03 8.52 -2.63
CA VAL A 379 -14.11 9.05 -4.00
C VAL A 379 -15.31 8.50 -4.70
N GLN A 380 -16.02 9.34 -5.45
CA GLN A 380 -17.07 8.90 -6.35
C GLN A 380 -16.58 8.92 -7.78
N PHE A 381 -16.80 7.83 -8.51
CA PHE A 381 -16.57 7.80 -9.96
C PHE A 381 -17.67 8.60 -10.66
N GLN A 382 -17.27 9.64 -11.41
CA GLN A 382 -18.19 10.56 -12.08
C GLN A 382 -17.75 10.81 -13.52
N GLY A 383 -18.69 10.82 -14.47
CA GLY A 383 -18.41 11.15 -15.85
C GLY A 383 -17.36 10.25 -16.51
N VAL A 384 -17.22 9.02 -16.05
CA VAL A 384 -16.37 8.00 -16.69
C VAL A 384 -17.02 7.64 -18.02
N ALA A 385 -16.34 7.93 -19.14
CA ALA A 385 -16.93 7.85 -20.47
C ALA A 385 -16.78 6.46 -21.10
N ASN A 386 -15.63 5.82 -20.94
CA ASN A 386 -15.25 4.59 -21.60
C ASN A 386 -14.24 3.77 -20.81
N ARG A 387 -13.58 2.81 -21.45
CA ARG A 387 -12.56 1.94 -20.85
C ARG A 387 -11.12 2.46 -20.99
N ASN A 388 -10.91 3.68 -21.52
CA ASN A 388 -9.57 4.24 -21.61
C ASN A 388 -9.06 4.63 -20.22
N ILE A 389 -7.97 4.01 -19.80
CA ILE A 389 -7.37 4.21 -18.47
C ILE A 389 -6.79 5.62 -18.29
N ASP A 390 -6.38 6.30 -19.36
CA ASP A 390 -5.74 7.60 -19.26
C ASP A 390 -6.69 8.69 -18.72
N GLN A 391 -8.01 8.49 -18.82
CA GLN A 391 -8.98 9.41 -18.23
C GLN A 391 -8.84 9.52 -16.69
N PHE A 392 -8.29 8.49 -16.04
CA PHE A 392 -8.05 8.48 -14.59
C PHE A 392 -6.72 9.12 -14.16
N ARG A 393 -5.91 9.61 -15.12
CA ARG A 393 -4.69 10.38 -14.84
C ARG A 393 -4.98 11.87 -14.62
N THR A 394 -6.21 12.30 -14.84
CA THR A 394 -6.65 13.69 -14.72
C THR A 394 -7.77 13.81 -13.69
N ALA A 395 -7.96 15.02 -13.14
CA ALA A 395 -9.03 15.32 -12.21
C ALA A 395 -10.44 15.12 -12.81
N GLY A 396 -11.43 14.94 -11.93
CA GLY A 396 -12.85 14.93 -12.27
C GLY A 396 -13.44 13.56 -12.61
N LYS A 397 -12.63 12.47 -12.59
CA LYS A 397 -13.15 11.11 -12.79
C LYS A 397 -13.26 10.32 -11.49
N GLN A 398 -12.45 10.67 -10.52
CA GLN A 398 -12.41 10.12 -9.17
C GLN A 398 -12.56 11.28 -8.18
N VAL A 399 -13.78 11.79 -8.07
CA VAL A 399 -14.11 13.01 -7.33
C VAL A 399 -14.10 12.74 -5.83
N VAL A 400 -13.28 13.45 -5.07
CA VAL A 400 -13.22 13.31 -3.60
C VAL A 400 -14.46 13.92 -2.97
N ILE A 401 -15.21 13.09 -2.25
CA ILE A 401 -16.42 13.51 -1.52
C ILE A 401 -16.12 13.69 -0.02
N ASP A 402 -15.27 12.84 0.55
CA ASP A 402 -14.80 12.89 1.94
C ASP A 402 -13.29 12.60 2.00
N PRO A 403 -12.51 13.24 2.89
CA PRO A 403 -12.90 14.21 3.93
C PRO A 403 -13.18 15.61 3.36
N PRO A 404 -13.97 16.45 4.07
CA PRO A 404 -14.35 17.79 3.60
C PRO A 404 -13.18 18.70 3.23
N ALA A 405 -12.05 18.59 3.95
CA ALA A 405 -10.85 19.40 3.69
C ALA A 405 -10.18 19.09 2.32
N LEU A 406 -10.43 17.91 1.75
CA LEU A 406 -9.87 17.46 0.47
C LEU A 406 -10.93 17.31 -0.62
N LYS A 407 -12.18 17.68 -0.34
CA LYS A 407 -13.30 17.57 -1.25
C LYS A 407 -13.01 18.29 -2.57
N SER A 408 -13.26 17.61 -3.70
CA SER A 408 -13.05 18.15 -5.05
C SER A 408 -14.34 18.29 -5.87
N GLY A 409 -15.48 17.79 -5.37
CA GLY A 409 -16.78 17.94 -6.01
C GLY A 409 -17.92 17.41 -5.15
N ASP A 410 -19.15 17.46 -5.68
CA ASP A 410 -20.35 17.08 -4.95
C ASP A 410 -20.73 15.61 -5.19
N PHE A 411 -21.36 15.01 -4.17
CA PHE A 411 -21.93 13.69 -4.26
C PHE A 411 -23.16 13.68 -5.20
N ILE A 412 -23.20 12.69 -6.08
CA ILE A 412 -24.34 12.44 -6.98
C ILE A 412 -24.96 11.10 -6.58
N PRO A 413 -26.28 11.02 -6.27
CA PRO A 413 -26.94 9.76 -5.97
C PRO A 413 -26.68 8.69 -7.04
N PHE A 414 -26.47 7.44 -6.61
CA PHE A 414 -25.98 6.33 -7.44
C PHE A 414 -26.70 6.18 -8.78
N ALA A 415 -28.05 6.15 -8.76
CA ALA A 415 -28.85 6.03 -9.98
C ALA A 415 -28.67 7.24 -10.91
N LYS A 416 -28.60 8.48 -10.35
CA LYS A 416 -28.43 9.72 -11.14
C LYS A 416 -27.05 9.81 -11.80
N ALA A 417 -26.01 9.26 -11.18
CA ALA A 417 -24.66 9.28 -11.74
C ALA A 417 -24.48 8.31 -12.91
N ARG A 418 -25.39 7.38 -13.06
CA ARG A 418 -25.35 6.35 -14.13
C ARG A 418 -26.16 6.73 -15.39
N GLY A 419 -26.90 7.84 -15.35
CA GLY A 419 -27.66 8.41 -16.46
C GLY A 419 -29.09 8.00 -16.44
#